data_3e6eb41c525b00b53c3e97a73ab724f2
#
_entry.id   3e6eb41c525b00b53c3e97a73ab724f2
#
_cell.length_a   1.000
_cell.length_b   1.000
_cell.length_c   1.000
_cell.angle_alpha   90.00
_cell.angle_beta   90.00
_cell.angle_gamma   90.00
#
_symmetry.space_group_name_H-M   'P 1'
#
loop_
_entity.id
_entity.type
_entity.pdbx_description
1 polymer ?
#
loop_
_entity_poly.entity_id
_entity_poly.type
_entity_poly.pdbx_seq_one_letter_code
_entity_poly.pdbx_strand_id
1 'polypeptide(L)'
;MAKSVDNTFNLILLDELFGNSVVLAISLYYVMMCISVQNAYYQCNWYQMPLNFRKCLLICMIRGQVILYLTAGRFYIFSLNSFTDDQKDLDRAAKVLSWNKRLMSMLGLWPFQSNDLIFSINFGYYTFLLILEHLDFFLYIGDFEHVIMNLTENIAFVQIFVRMSTLRLYNDEIGEVITEAMKDFDEKNYKTAEEIKTFVTYYAKSRIFFKMMMVFLIITTSSYYLTPILIILGNGGLPEIVTNKNMTQIIYLLPYRFHLFYAIENIRTYTITYVWQMPFAFICAFGHTADCIMVTLVYHICGQMSVLALRINNIDTEVCDCRPEMRLVMLMHLRLLRMGKIIGNVFSATLLAHLLGATGLVSILGYQMLMNLSKGETGVVALLVKFFIFISIVLFILYAHCTVGENLLAESAKVFEAFYNCRWYDMSKNNARMLIICMARSQKPLCLIAGKFTIFCLRTLTDVLKTSMGYLSVLRSFL
;
A
#
# COMPACT_ATOMS: atom_id res chain seq x y z
N MET A 1 5.02 38.20 24.02
CA MET A 1 4.31 38.65 22.81
C MET A 1 4.51 37.70 21.62
N ALA A 2 5.73 37.36 21.18
CA ALA A 2 5.97 36.47 20.02
C ALA A 2 5.32 35.05 20.15
N LYS A 3 5.44 34.39 21.30
CA LYS A 3 4.81 33.09 21.56
C LYS A 3 3.27 33.10 21.52
N SER A 4 2.64 34.21 21.87
CA SER A 4 1.18 34.35 21.82
C SER A 4 0.69 34.55 20.38
N VAL A 5 1.45 35.25 19.55
CA VAL A 5 1.15 35.43 18.12
C VAL A 5 1.33 34.12 17.36
N ASP A 6 2.37 33.34 17.65
CA ASP A 6 2.65 32.07 17.01
C ASP A 6 1.55 31.02 17.32
N ASN A 7 1.10 30.94 18.57
CA ASN A 7 0.00 30.07 18.95
C ASN A 7 -1.35 30.45 18.29
N THR A 8 -1.60 31.75 18.10
CA THR A 8 -2.83 32.23 17.45
C THR A 8 -2.80 31.94 15.94
N PHE A 9 -1.63 32.14 15.30
CA PHE A 9 -1.45 31.82 13.87
C PHE A 9 -1.55 30.32 13.61
N ASN A 10 -0.99 29.46 14.46
CA ASN A 10 -1.09 28.01 14.35
C ASN A 10 -2.53 27.52 14.52
N LEU A 11 -3.31 28.15 15.39
CA LEU A 11 -4.74 27.82 15.57
C LEU A 11 -5.56 28.22 14.35
N ILE A 12 -5.31 29.38 13.76
CA ILE A 12 -5.99 29.85 12.54
C ILE A 12 -5.65 28.97 11.35
N LEU A 13 -4.37 28.60 11.16
CA LEU A 13 -3.95 27.69 10.10
C LEU A 13 -4.55 26.28 10.28
N LEU A 14 -4.68 25.79 11.51
CA LEU A 14 -5.30 24.52 11.82
C LEU A 14 -6.81 24.55 11.49
N ASP A 15 -7.49 25.64 11.81
CA ASP A 15 -8.92 25.84 11.54
C ASP A 15 -9.19 25.95 10.03
N GLU A 16 -8.35 26.68 9.27
CA GLU A 16 -8.44 26.73 7.81
C GLU A 16 -8.16 25.38 7.15
N LEU A 17 -7.15 24.62 7.60
CA LEU A 17 -6.85 23.28 7.09
C LEU A 17 -7.99 22.30 7.39
N PHE A 18 -8.54 22.37 8.59
CA PHE A 18 -9.66 21.51 9.00
C PHE A 18 -10.94 21.91 8.25
N GLY A 19 -11.26 23.20 8.17
CA GLY A 19 -12.41 23.73 7.45
C GLY A 19 -12.38 23.36 5.96
N ASN A 20 -11.25 23.55 5.29
CA ASN A 20 -11.09 23.19 3.89
C ASN A 20 -11.18 21.67 3.64
N SER A 21 -10.67 20.84 4.55
CA SER A 21 -10.78 19.39 4.48
C SER A 21 -12.22 18.92 4.65
N VAL A 22 -12.97 19.50 5.57
CA VAL A 22 -14.39 19.20 5.80
C VAL A 22 -15.24 19.62 4.60
N VAL A 23 -15.01 20.82 4.06
CA VAL A 23 -15.72 21.31 2.87
C VAL A 23 -15.45 20.41 1.67
N LEU A 24 -14.20 19.98 1.47
CA LEU A 24 -13.84 19.06 0.39
C LEU A 24 -14.51 17.69 0.56
N ALA A 25 -14.52 17.15 1.78
CA ALA A 25 -15.16 15.87 2.09
C ALA A 25 -16.67 15.91 1.85
N ILE A 26 -17.33 16.98 2.31
CA ILE A 26 -18.77 17.19 2.11
C ILE A 26 -19.07 17.35 0.61
N SER A 27 -18.27 18.12 -0.13
CA SER A 27 -18.45 18.31 -1.57
C SER A 27 -18.31 16.99 -2.35
N LEU A 28 -17.33 16.18 -2.02
CA LEU A 28 -17.15 14.85 -2.59
C LEU A 28 -18.30 13.90 -2.24
N TYR A 29 -18.80 13.96 -1.01
CA TYR A 29 -19.96 13.19 -0.58
C TYR A 29 -21.22 13.56 -1.39
N TYR A 30 -21.50 14.84 -1.61
CA TYR A 30 -22.62 15.28 -2.42
C TYR A 30 -22.52 14.84 -3.88
N VAL A 31 -21.33 14.89 -4.48
CA VAL A 31 -21.10 14.39 -5.85
C VAL A 31 -21.37 12.88 -5.93
N MET A 32 -20.90 12.10 -4.96
CA MET A 32 -21.16 10.65 -4.89
C MET A 32 -22.66 10.35 -4.69
N MET A 33 -23.36 11.10 -3.86
CA MET A 33 -24.79 10.96 -3.66
C MET A 33 -25.59 11.26 -4.92
N CYS A 34 -25.22 12.28 -5.70
CA CYS A 34 -25.87 12.60 -6.98
C CYS A 34 -25.73 11.46 -8.00
N ILE A 35 -24.55 10.84 -8.09
CA ILE A 35 -24.31 9.68 -8.96
C ILE A 35 -25.15 8.47 -8.50
N SER A 36 -25.25 8.24 -7.20
CA SER A 36 -26.05 7.15 -6.62
C SER A 36 -27.54 7.33 -6.88
N VAL A 37 -28.05 8.55 -6.76
CA VAL A 37 -29.46 8.91 -7.06
C VAL A 37 -29.74 8.72 -8.55
N GLN A 38 -28.84 9.11 -9.43
CA GLN A 38 -28.98 8.87 -10.87
C GLN A 38 -29.09 7.37 -11.17
N ASN A 39 -28.20 6.57 -10.62
CA ASN A 39 -28.24 5.11 -10.81
C ASN A 39 -29.52 4.50 -10.24
N ALA A 40 -30.03 4.98 -9.12
CA ALA A 40 -31.29 4.52 -8.53
C ALA A 40 -32.50 4.80 -9.44
N TYR A 41 -32.52 5.94 -10.15
CA TYR A 41 -33.56 6.23 -11.14
C TYR A 41 -33.54 5.23 -12.32
N TYR A 42 -32.36 4.79 -12.77
CA TYR A 42 -32.24 3.80 -13.85
C TYR A 42 -32.57 2.38 -13.39
N GLN A 43 -32.29 2.06 -12.12
CA GLN A 43 -32.52 0.72 -11.57
C GLN A 43 -33.96 0.48 -11.11
N CYS A 44 -34.76 1.54 -10.90
CA CYS A 44 -36.15 1.36 -10.53
C CYS A 44 -36.98 0.84 -11.72
N ASN A 45 -37.97 -0.03 -11.45
CA ASN A 45 -38.88 -0.61 -12.46
C ASN A 45 -39.86 0.44 -13.01
N TRP A 46 -39.34 1.57 -13.52
CA TRP A 46 -40.09 2.73 -13.98
C TRP A 46 -41.10 2.39 -15.10
N TYR A 47 -40.85 1.35 -15.91
CA TYR A 47 -41.71 0.89 -16.99
C TYR A 47 -43.01 0.22 -16.51
N GLN A 48 -43.07 -0.19 -15.22
CA GLN A 48 -44.28 -0.77 -14.61
C GLN A 48 -45.15 0.26 -13.88
N MET A 49 -44.71 1.51 -13.76
CA MET A 49 -45.43 2.57 -13.04
C MET A 49 -46.55 3.22 -13.89
N PRO A 50 -47.58 3.83 -13.26
CA PRO A 50 -48.61 4.58 -13.95
C PRO A 50 -48.05 5.73 -14.80
N LEU A 51 -48.75 6.08 -15.91
CA LEU A 51 -48.27 6.98 -16.98
C LEU A 51 -47.77 8.35 -16.45
N ASN A 52 -48.47 8.90 -15.46
CA ASN A 52 -48.12 10.18 -14.85
C ASN A 52 -46.79 10.12 -14.10
N PHE A 53 -46.52 9.03 -13.35
CA PHE A 53 -45.28 8.82 -12.65
C PHE A 53 -44.12 8.57 -13.63
N ARG A 54 -44.33 7.83 -14.72
CA ARG A 54 -43.32 7.65 -15.78
C ARG A 54 -42.83 8.96 -16.35
N LYS A 55 -43.75 9.91 -16.63
CA LYS A 55 -43.40 11.25 -17.17
C LYS A 55 -42.50 12.02 -16.17
N CYS A 56 -42.88 12.03 -14.90
CA CYS A 56 -42.09 12.70 -13.85
C CYS A 56 -40.70 12.05 -13.70
N LEU A 57 -40.62 10.73 -13.69
CA LEU A 57 -39.37 10.00 -13.58
C LEU A 57 -38.46 10.20 -14.78
N LEU A 58 -39.04 10.29 -16.00
CA LEU A 58 -38.30 10.57 -17.23
C LEU A 58 -37.67 11.97 -17.19
N ILE A 59 -38.39 12.96 -16.64
CA ILE A 59 -37.86 14.32 -16.45
C ILE A 59 -36.71 14.28 -15.40
N CYS A 60 -36.84 13.52 -14.32
CA CYS A 60 -35.78 13.34 -13.33
C CYS A 60 -34.55 12.64 -13.94
N MET A 61 -34.76 11.61 -14.77
CA MET A 61 -33.67 10.92 -15.49
C MET A 61 -32.96 11.87 -16.47
N ILE A 62 -33.68 12.67 -17.24
CA ILE A 62 -33.10 13.67 -18.17
C ILE A 62 -32.32 14.73 -17.40
N ARG A 63 -32.86 15.23 -16.29
CA ARG A 63 -32.14 16.17 -15.42
C ARG A 63 -30.94 15.55 -14.71
N GLY A 64 -31.03 14.27 -14.31
CA GLY A 64 -29.93 13.50 -13.74
C GLY A 64 -28.77 13.25 -14.69
N GLN A 65 -29.00 13.35 -16.01
CA GLN A 65 -27.92 13.23 -17.01
C GLN A 65 -26.98 14.44 -17.03
N VAL A 66 -27.41 15.58 -16.46
CA VAL A 66 -26.52 16.73 -16.28
C VAL A 66 -25.60 16.43 -15.08
N ILE A 67 -24.43 15.95 -15.38
CA ILE A 67 -23.39 15.67 -14.38
C ILE A 67 -23.02 16.97 -13.67
N LEU A 68 -23.14 17.00 -12.35
CA LEU A 68 -22.61 18.09 -11.54
C LEU A 68 -21.07 18.03 -11.56
N TYR A 69 -20.44 19.07 -12.07
CA TYR A 69 -18.98 19.17 -12.08
C TYR A 69 -18.50 20.16 -11.02
N LEU A 70 -17.33 19.88 -10.45
CA LEU A 70 -16.55 20.89 -9.74
C LEU A 70 -15.82 21.76 -10.77
N THR A 71 -16.10 23.06 -10.80
CA THR A 71 -15.40 24.00 -11.67
C THR A 71 -14.47 24.89 -10.88
N ALA A 72 -13.22 25.02 -11.34
CA ALA A 72 -12.29 26.04 -10.84
C ALA A 72 -12.36 27.27 -11.76
N GLY A 73 -12.79 28.41 -11.18
CA GLY A 73 -12.78 29.70 -11.85
C GLY A 73 -13.61 29.81 -13.13
N ARG A 74 -14.70 29.06 -13.30
CA ARG A 74 -15.53 28.98 -14.50
C ARG A 74 -14.83 28.51 -15.80
N PHE A 75 -13.52 28.30 -15.77
CA PHE A 75 -12.73 27.95 -16.96
C PHE A 75 -12.25 26.50 -16.95
N TYR A 76 -12.25 25.83 -15.81
CA TYR A 76 -11.75 24.47 -15.69
C TYR A 76 -12.78 23.57 -15.01
N ILE A 77 -13.25 22.58 -15.77
CA ILE A 77 -14.12 21.52 -15.24
C ILE A 77 -13.22 20.40 -14.77
N PHE A 78 -13.23 20.09 -13.47
CA PHE A 78 -12.62 18.88 -12.94
C PHE A 78 -13.44 17.66 -13.38
N SER A 79 -13.38 17.33 -14.65
CA SER A 79 -13.90 16.07 -15.20
C SER A 79 -12.76 15.24 -15.75
N LEU A 80 -12.88 13.94 -15.60
CA LEU A 80 -11.94 12.97 -16.20
C LEU A 80 -11.89 13.07 -17.74
N ASN A 81 -12.90 13.68 -18.37
CA ASN A 81 -13.00 13.82 -19.83
C ASN A 81 -12.17 14.96 -20.44
N SER A 82 -11.49 15.80 -19.65
CA SER A 82 -10.66 16.88 -20.19
C SER A 82 -9.22 16.45 -20.54
N PHE A 83 -8.94 15.14 -20.57
CA PHE A 83 -7.61 14.59 -20.82
C PHE A 83 -7.66 13.44 -21.83
N THR A 84 -8.18 13.71 -23.02
CA THR A 84 -8.11 12.74 -24.12
C THR A 84 -6.86 12.95 -24.94
N ASP A 85 -5.76 12.44 -24.40
CA ASP A 85 -4.61 12.03 -25.17
C ASP A 85 -4.25 10.64 -24.63
N ASP A 86 -4.94 9.64 -25.16
CA ASP A 86 -4.94 8.26 -24.63
C ASP A 86 -3.52 7.70 -24.46
N GLN A 87 -2.61 7.99 -25.38
CA GLN A 87 -1.21 7.58 -25.25
C GLN A 87 -0.49 8.32 -24.10
N LYS A 88 -0.77 9.60 -23.87
CA LYS A 88 -0.17 10.32 -22.73
C LYS A 88 -0.65 9.80 -21.40
N ASP A 89 -1.87 9.31 -21.31
CA ASP A 89 -2.38 8.70 -20.07
C ASP A 89 -1.75 7.33 -19.82
N LEU A 90 -1.51 6.54 -20.86
CA LEU A 90 -0.72 5.31 -20.78
C LEU A 90 0.74 5.59 -20.37
N ASP A 91 1.37 6.63 -20.94
CA ASP A 91 2.72 7.06 -20.58
C ASP A 91 2.80 7.54 -19.11
N ARG A 92 1.76 8.22 -18.63
CA ARG A 92 1.65 8.60 -17.21
C ARG A 92 1.50 7.38 -16.29
N ALA A 93 0.77 6.37 -16.74
CA ALA A 93 0.64 5.10 -16.03
C ALA A 93 1.99 4.37 -15.98
N ALA A 94 2.70 4.28 -17.10
CA ALA A 94 4.02 3.67 -17.19
C ALA A 94 5.10 4.32 -16.28
N LYS A 95 4.95 5.62 -15.96
CA LYS A 95 5.86 6.31 -15.02
C LYS A 95 5.90 5.67 -13.63
N VAL A 96 4.82 5.03 -13.17
CA VAL A 96 4.81 4.33 -11.88
C VAL A 96 5.79 3.16 -11.88
N LEU A 97 5.87 2.41 -12.97
CA LEU A 97 6.88 1.36 -13.15
C LEU A 97 8.31 1.93 -13.17
N SER A 98 8.51 3.09 -13.79
CA SER A 98 9.81 3.79 -13.78
C SER A 98 10.24 4.23 -12.38
N TRP A 99 9.29 4.61 -11.52
CA TRP A 99 9.58 4.91 -10.11
C TRP A 99 10.01 3.65 -9.34
N ASN A 100 9.29 2.54 -9.53
CA ASN A 100 9.68 1.24 -8.95
C ASN A 100 11.09 0.82 -9.44
N LYS A 101 11.38 0.98 -10.75
CA LYS A 101 12.70 0.74 -11.31
C LYS A 101 13.79 1.50 -10.54
N ARG A 102 13.60 2.80 -10.30
CA ARG A 102 14.60 3.63 -9.59
C ARG A 102 14.88 3.11 -8.19
N LEU A 103 13.82 2.80 -7.43
CA LEU A 103 13.97 2.28 -6.06
C LEU A 103 14.68 0.91 -6.04
N MET A 104 14.25 -0.02 -6.90
CA MET A 104 14.86 -1.36 -6.99
C MET A 104 16.32 -1.28 -7.43
N SER A 105 16.65 -0.37 -8.36
CA SER A 105 18.03 -0.18 -8.82
C SER A 105 18.98 0.33 -7.74
N MET A 106 18.48 1.14 -6.77
CA MET A 106 19.28 1.59 -5.61
C MET A 106 19.72 0.42 -4.72
N LEU A 107 18.92 -0.64 -4.65
CA LEU A 107 19.25 -1.87 -3.93
C LEU A 107 19.94 -2.93 -4.82
N GLY A 108 20.14 -2.67 -6.11
CA GLY A 108 20.68 -3.64 -7.07
C GLY A 108 19.71 -4.77 -7.45
N LEU A 109 18.39 -4.58 -7.25
CA LEU A 109 17.34 -5.61 -7.37
C LEU A 109 16.51 -5.50 -8.66
N TRP A 110 16.80 -4.54 -9.58
CA TRP A 110 16.00 -4.42 -10.80
C TRP A 110 16.27 -5.58 -11.77
N PRO A 111 15.25 -6.37 -12.21
CA PRO A 111 15.46 -7.62 -12.94
C PRO A 111 16.26 -7.50 -14.24
N PHE A 112 16.13 -6.38 -14.96
CA PHE A 112 16.79 -6.18 -16.25
C PHE A 112 18.20 -5.57 -16.15
N GLN A 113 18.58 -5.08 -14.97
CA GLN A 113 19.88 -4.48 -14.68
C GLN A 113 20.26 -4.80 -13.23
N SER A 114 20.24 -6.08 -12.88
CA SER A 114 20.66 -6.52 -11.55
C SER A 114 22.15 -6.21 -11.36
N ASN A 115 22.48 -5.57 -10.24
CA ASN A 115 23.85 -5.33 -9.85
C ASN A 115 24.16 -6.13 -8.60
N ASP A 116 24.78 -7.29 -8.79
CA ASP A 116 25.08 -8.23 -7.72
C ASP A 116 26.01 -7.63 -6.67
N LEU A 117 26.93 -6.74 -7.07
CA LEU A 117 27.82 -6.07 -6.13
C LEU A 117 27.07 -5.11 -5.21
N ILE A 118 26.22 -4.24 -5.78
CA ILE A 118 25.40 -3.29 -4.98
C ILE A 118 24.47 -4.06 -4.06
N PHE A 119 23.81 -5.11 -4.58
CA PHE A 119 22.94 -5.95 -3.75
C PHE A 119 23.72 -6.61 -2.61
N SER A 120 24.86 -7.24 -2.89
CA SER A 120 25.66 -7.95 -1.88
C SER A 120 26.18 -7.00 -0.79
N ILE A 121 26.60 -5.80 -1.14
CA ILE A 121 27.03 -4.78 -0.17
C ILE A 121 25.83 -4.37 0.73
N ASN A 122 24.70 -3.98 0.13
CA ASN A 122 23.53 -3.54 0.88
C ASN A 122 22.95 -4.67 1.76
N PHE A 123 22.80 -5.86 1.19
CA PHE A 123 22.24 -7.01 1.87
C PHE A 123 23.19 -7.56 2.94
N GLY A 124 24.49 -7.60 2.68
CA GLY A 124 25.50 -8.03 3.65
C GLY A 124 25.60 -7.07 4.83
N TYR A 125 25.63 -5.76 4.57
CA TYR A 125 25.59 -4.74 5.62
C TYR A 125 24.31 -4.82 6.44
N TYR A 126 23.16 -4.96 5.79
CA TYR A 126 21.88 -5.11 6.46
C TYR A 126 21.81 -6.37 7.35
N THR A 127 22.24 -7.50 6.79
CA THR A 127 22.24 -8.78 7.50
C THR A 127 23.20 -8.75 8.71
N PHE A 128 24.36 -8.12 8.56
CA PHE A 128 25.31 -7.93 9.65
C PHE A 128 24.67 -7.16 10.81
N LEU A 129 24.00 -6.04 10.53
CA LEU A 129 23.31 -5.26 11.56
C LEU A 129 22.12 -6.00 12.17
N LEU A 130 21.39 -6.76 11.37
CA LEU A 130 20.31 -7.60 11.87
C LEU A 130 20.82 -8.67 12.86
N ILE A 131 22.00 -9.24 12.62
CA ILE A 131 22.65 -10.18 13.55
C ILE A 131 23.02 -9.47 14.85
N LEU A 132 23.56 -8.25 14.78
CA LEU A 132 23.89 -7.46 15.99
C LEU A 132 22.65 -7.11 16.81
N GLU A 133 21.53 -6.85 16.16
CA GLU A 133 20.23 -6.58 16.80
C GLU A 133 19.70 -7.83 17.53
N HIS A 134 19.77 -9.00 16.89
CA HIS A 134 19.39 -10.26 17.52
C HIS A 134 20.35 -10.62 18.67
N LEU A 135 21.63 -10.32 18.53
CA LEU A 135 22.60 -10.54 19.60
C LEU A 135 22.26 -9.70 20.86
N ASP A 136 21.92 -8.42 20.64
CA ASP A 136 21.44 -7.52 21.70
C ASP A 136 20.18 -8.09 22.38
N PHE A 137 19.22 -8.56 21.61
CA PHE A 137 18.01 -9.20 22.11
C PHE A 137 18.31 -10.40 23.04
N PHE A 138 19.21 -11.29 22.63
CA PHE A 138 19.55 -12.49 23.44
C PHE A 138 20.35 -12.16 24.68
N LEU A 139 21.22 -11.15 24.63
CA LEU A 139 22.02 -10.75 25.78
C LEU A 139 21.19 -10.12 26.89
N TYR A 140 20.15 -9.38 26.55
CA TYR A 140 19.29 -8.68 27.51
C TYR A 140 17.92 -9.32 27.70
N ILE A 141 17.78 -10.62 27.43
CA ILE A 141 16.49 -11.35 27.49
C ILE A 141 15.86 -11.34 28.90
N GLY A 142 16.66 -11.07 29.96
CA GLY A 142 16.17 -10.93 31.34
C GLY A 142 15.54 -9.57 31.66
N ASP A 143 15.75 -8.55 30.84
CA ASP A 143 15.16 -7.22 31.01
C ASP A 143 13.94 -7.07 30.10
N PHE A 144 12.76 -7.15 30.71
CA PHE A 144 11.50 -7.13 29.98
C PHE A 144 11.28 -5.83 29.19
N GLU A 145 11.68 -4.68 29.74
CA GLU A 145 11.53 -3.38 29.07
C GLU A 145 12.45 -3.30 27.84
N HIS A 146 13.71 -3.71 28.00
CA HIS A 146 14.68 -3.77 26.92
C HIS A 146 14.22 -4.73 25.80
N VAL A 147 13.74 -5.91 26.18
CA VAL A 147 13.23 -6.95 25.26
C VAL A 147 12.08 -6.41 24.42
N ILE A 148 11.10 -5.74 25.01
CA ILE A 148 9.94 -5.19 24.27
C ILE A 148 10.36 -4.11 23.26
N MET A 149 11.30 -3.25 23.66
CA MET A 149 11.79 -2.20 22.76
C MET A 149 12.59 -2.80 21.59
N ASN A 150 13.48 -3.75 21.87
CA ASN A 150 14.28 -4.44 20.86
C ASN A 150 13.39 -5.31 19.93
N LEU A 151 12.39 -6.01 20.46
CA LEU A 151 11.48 -6.84 19.69
C LEU A 151 10.69 -6.05 18.64
N THR A 152 10.35 -4.80 18.92
CA THR A 152 9.70 -3.90 17.96
C THR A 152 10.57 -3.67 16.72
N GLU A 153 11.87 -3.39 16.95
CA GLU A 153 12.84 -3.16 15.88
C GLU A 153 13.13 -4.46 15.13
N ASN A 154 13.35 -5.57 15.84
CA ASN A 154 13.59 -6.89 15.27
C ASN A 154 12.48 -7.35 14.33
N ILE A 155 11.20 -7.25 14.73
CA ILE A 155 10.06 -7.64 13.88
C ILE A 155 10.06 -6.83 12.59
N ALA A 156 10.29 -5.51 12.67
CA ALA A 156 10.32 -4.65 11.49
C ALA A 156 11.50 -5.00 10.56
N PHE A 157 12.68 -5.23 11.14
CA PHE A 157 13.88 -5.53 10.35
C PHE A 157 13.81 -6.90 9.69
N VAL A 158 13.29 -7.92 10.38
CA VAL A 158 13.05 -9.24 9.78
C VAL A 158 12.09 -9.14 8.58
N GLN A 159 11.05 -8.32 8.67
CA GLN A 159 10.14 -8.11 7.53
C GLN A 159 10.87 -7.51 6.31
N ILE A 160 11.77 -6.55 6.51
CA ILE A 160 12.57 -5.96 5.43
C ILE A 160 13.54 -6.98 4.86
N PHE A 161 14.18 -7.80 5.71
CA PHE A 161 15.03 -8.89 5.27
C PHE A 161 14.27 -9.88 4.36
N VAL A 162 13.06 -10.29 4.76
CA VAL A 162 12.19 -11.16 3.94
C VAL A 162 11.85 -10.50 2.61
N ARG A 163 11.53 -9.20 2.59
CA ARG A 163 11.23 -8.45 1.35
C ARG A 163 12.41 -8.43 0.38
N MET A 164 13.60 -8.08 0.87
CA MET A 164 14.81 -8.04 0.05
C MET A 164 15.17 -9.43 -0.49
N SER A 165 15.08 -10.45 0.38
CA SER A 165 15.32 -11.85 -0.01
C SER A 165 14.30 -12.31 -1.07
N THR A 166 13.03 -12.00 -0.91
CA THR A 166 11.98 -12.34 -1.88
C THR A 166 12.27 -11.72 -3.25
N LEU A 167 12.59 -10.42 -3.30
CA LEU A 167 12.90 -9.75 -4.57
C LEU A 167 14.13 -10.35 -5.25
N ARG A 168 15.12 -10.82 -4.50
CA ARG A 168 16.31 -11.45 -5.06
C ARG A 168 16.06 -12.86 -5.54
N LEU A 169 15.37 -13.69 -4.73
CA LEU A 169 15.11 -15.09 -5.03
C LEU A 169 14.20 -15.28 -6.25
N TYR A 170 13.24 -14.37 -6.42
CA TYR A 170 12.23 -14.44 -7.49
C TYR A 170 12.41 -13.32 -8.51
N ASN A 171 13.69 -12.89 -8.73
CA ASN A 171 13.97 -11.77 -9.61
C ASN A 171 13.54 -12.05 -11.07
N ASP A 172 13.78 -13.28 -11.56
CA ASP A 172 13.44 -13.68 -12.92
C ASP A 172 11.93 -13.74 -13.14
N GLU A 173 11.17 -14.27 -12.17
CA GLU A 173 9.72 -14.34 -12.22
C GLU A 173 9.09 -12.94 -12.19
N ILE A 174 9.64 -12.05 -11.38
CA ILE A 174 9.21 -10.64 -11.35
C ILE A 174 9.53 -9.97 -12.69
N GLY A 175 10.68 -10.24 -13.26
CA GLY A 175 11.10 -9.76 -14.58
C GLY A 175 10.15 -10.23 -15.69
N GLU A 176 9.72 -11.50 -15.67
CA GLU A 176 8.72 -12.04 -16.59
C GLU A 176 7.40 -11.25 -16.50
N VAL A 177 6.89 -11.05 -15.28
CA VAL A 177 5.62 -10.31 -15.07
C VAL A 177 5.74 -8.85 -15.50
N ILE A 178 6.86 -8.18 -15.20
CA ILE A 178 7.10 -6.80 -15.65
C ILE A 178 7.16 -6.72 -17.17
N THR A 179 7.82 -7.68 -17.84
CA THR A 179 7.92 -7.75 -19.31
C THR A 179 6.53 -7.87 -19.94
N GLU A 180 5.70 -8.75 -19.38
CA GLU A 180 4.31 -8.89 -19.84
C GLU A 180 3.49 -7.62 -19.59
N ALA A 181 3.66 -6.99 -18.42
CA ALA A 181 2.97 -5.75 -18.09
C ALA A 181 3.39 -4.59 -18.99
N MET A 182 4.65 -4.50 -19.39
CA MET A 182 5.14 -3.43 -20.26
C MET A 182 4.51 -3.45 -21.67
N LYS A 183 4.08 -4.62 -22.15
CA LYS A 183 3.38 -4.74 -23.44
C LYS A 183 2.03 -3.99 -23.45
N ASP A 184 1.40 -3.86 -22.30
CA ASP A 184 0.05 -3.29 -22.19
C ASP A 184 0.02 -1.74 -22.17
N PHE A 185 1.16 -1.06 -22.32
CA PHE A 185 1.23 0.40 -22.42
C PHE A 185 1.21 0.95 -23.87
N ASP A 186 0.99 0.09 -24.85
CA ASP A 186 0.79 0.51 -26.24
C ASP A 186 -0.71 0.66 -26.51
N GLU A 187 -1.12 1.84 -26.98
CA GLU A 187 -2.52 2.16 -27.35
C GLU A 187 -3.13 1.14 -28.33
N LYS A 188 -2.28 0.56 -29.21
CA LYS A 188 -2.71 -0.46 -30.20
C LYS A 188 -3.32 -1.72 -29.56
N ASN A 189 -3.05 -1.97 -28.28
CA ASN A 189 -3.60 -3.12 -27.55
C ASN A 189 -5.06 -2.91 -27.09
N TYR A 190 -5.58 -1.70 -27.22
CA TYR A 190 -6.92 -1.33 -26.79
C TYR A 190 -7.82 -1.07 -27.99
N LYS A 191 -9.08 -1.50 -27.90
CA LYS A 191 -10.09 -1.30 -28.97
C LYS A 191 -10.83 0.02 -28.82
N THR A 192 -10.99 0.50 -27.58
CA THR A 192 -11.79 1.70 -27.26
C THR A 192 -11.10 2.56 -26.21
N ALA A 193 -11.38 3.86 -26.23
CA ALA A 193 -10.93 4.81 -25.21
C ALA A 193 -11.45 4.44 -23.79
N GLU A 194 -12.59 3.75 -23.70
CA GLU A 194 -13.14 3.25 -22.43
C GLU A 194 -12.24 2.18 -21.81
N GLU A 195 -11.67 1.27 -22.62
CA GLU A 195 -10.70 0.28 -22.15
C GLU A 195 -9.47 0.96 -21.55
N ILE A 196 -8.92 1.97 -22.24
CA ILE A 196 -7.75 2.74 -21.76
C ILE A 196 -8.08 3.46 -20.46
N LYS A 197 -9.21 4.15 -20.39
CA LYS A 197 -9.66 4.85 -19.19
C LYS A 197 -9.81 3.90 -18.00
N THR A 198 -10.40 2.73 -18.23
CA THR A 198 -10.57 1.69 -17.21
C THR A 198 -9.22 1.23 -16.68
N PHE A 199 -8.28 0.91 -17.57
CA PHE A 199 -6.93 0.48 -17.21
C PHE A 199 -6.16 1.56 -16.43
N VAL A 200 -6.15 2.79 -16.92
CA VAL A 200 -5.43 3.92 -16.30
C VAL A 200 -5.98 4.26 -14.92
N THR A 201 -7.27 4.04 -14.66
CA THR A 201 -7.88 4.24 -13.32
C THR A 201 -7.19 3.39 -12.25
N TYR A 202 -6.81 2.15 -12.54
CA TYR A 202 -6.07 1.30 -11.59
C TYR A 202 -4.63 1.79 -11.39
N TYR A 203 -3.99 2.29 -12.43
CA TYR A 203 -2.68 2.93 -12.29
C TYR A 203 -2.72 4.25 -11.51
N ALA A 204 -3.82 4.98 -11.56
CA ALA A 204 -4.01 6.14 -10.69
C ALA A 204 -4.05 5.74 -9.21
N LYS A 205 -4.72 4.63 -8.86
CA LYS A 205 -4.70 4.06 -7.49
C LYS A 205 -3.28 3.66 -7.08
N SER A 206 -2.55 2.95 -7.95
CA SER A 206 -1.15 2.56 -7.70
C SER A 206 -0.23 3.78 -7.50
N ARG A 207 -0.42 4.82 -8.29
CA ARG A 207 0.33 6.08 -8.18
C ARG A 207 0.09 6.79 -6.86
N ILE A 208 -1.15 6.83 -6.40
CA ILE A 208 -1.51 7.41 -5.09
C ILE A 208 -0.83 6.61 -3.98
N PHE A 209 -0.95 5.29 -4.01
CA PHE A 209 -0.29 4.42 -3.05
C PHE A 209 1.22 4.65 -3.01
N PHE A 210 1.88 4.67 -4.16
CA PHE A 210 3.33 4.88 -4.25
C PHE A 210 3.74 6.22 -3.62
N LYS A 211 3.03 7.31 -3.93
CA LYS A 211 3.32 8.63 -3.36
C LYS A 211 3.11 8.66 -1.85
N MET A 212 2.00 8.12 -1.36
CA MET A 212 1.71 8.03 0.07
C MET A 212 2.77 7.20 0.79
N MET A 213 3.16 6.07 0.20
CA MET A 213 4.22 5.22 0.73
C MET A 213 5.54 5.97 0.87
N MET A 214 5.96 6.73 -0.17
CA MET A 214 7.18 7.54 -0.10
C MET A 214 7.12 8.59 1.00
N VAL A 215 6.00 9.28 1.15
CA VAL A 215 5.81 10.28 2.22
C VAL A 215 5.92 9.62 3.60
N PHE A 216 5.21 8.52 3.83
CA PHE A 216 5.28 7.80 5.10
C PHE A 216 6.68 7.26 5.40
N LEU A 217 7.39 6.72 4.40
CA LEU A 217 8.75 6.21 4.58
C LEU A 217 9.73 7.35 4.96
N ILE A 218 9.65 8.49 4.28
CA ILE A 218 10.49 9.64 4.61
C ILE A 218 10.22 10.11 6.04
N ILE A 219 8.95 10.28 6.41
CA ILE A 219 8.57 10.72 7.76
C ILE A 219 9.02 9.71 8.82
N THR A 220 8.78 8.41 8.60
CA THR A 220 9.14 7.37 9.57
C THR A 220 10.65 7.26 9.74
N THR A 221 11.39 7.20 8.63
CA THR A 221 12.86 7.08 8.65
C THR A 221 13.48 8.31 9.32
N SER A 222 13.00 9.52 8.96
CA SER A 222 13.46 10.76 9.57
C SER A 222 13.13 10.82 11.06
N SER A 223 11.92 10.44 11.47
CA SER A 223 11.53 10.45 12.88
C SER A 223 12.39 9.48 13.70
N TYR A 224 12.64 8.27 13.21
CA TYR A 224 13.51 7.31 13.90
C TYR A 224 14.94 7.81 14.04
N TYR A 225 15.51 8.31 12.96
CA TYR A 225 16.89 8.78 12.96
C TYR A 225 17.11 10.09 13.74
N LEU A 226 16.13 11.00 13.72
CA LEU A 226 16.25 12.30 14.39
C LEU A 226 15.79 12.31 15.84
N THR A 227 15.02 11.32 16.31
CA THR A 227 14.49 11.29 17.68
C THR A 227 15.56 11.46 18.76
N PRO A 228 16.73 10.79 18.71
CA PRO A 228 17.79 11.01 19.71
C PRO A 228 18.28 12.45 19.76
N ILE A 229 18.46 13.06 18.57
CA ILE A 229 18.89 14.47 18.45
C ILE A 229 17.85 15.42 19.04
N LEU A 230 16.55 15.17 18.76
CA LEU A 230 15.46 15.98 19.29
C LEU A 230 15.36 15.90 20.80
N ILE A 231 15.61 14.73 21.39
CA ILE A 231 15.65 14.54 22.84
C ILE A 231 16.83 15.32 23.44
N ILE A 232 18.03 15.24 22.84
CA ILE A 232 19.22 15.97 23.29
C ILE A 232 18.99 17.49 23.24
N LEU A 233 18.40 17.99 22.13
CA LEU A 233 18.08 19.42 21.99
C LEU A 233 16.99 19.86 22.97
N GLY A 234 15.97 19.05 23.21
CA GLY A 234 14.88 19.35 24.13
C GLY A 234 15.34 19.41 25.59
N ASN A 235 16.32 18.61 25.97
CA ASN A 235 16.89 18.58 27.34
C ASN A 235 18.04 19.60 27.52
N GLY A 236 18.41 20.36 26.48
CA GLY A 236 19.52 21.32 26.55
C GLY A 236 20.91 20.71 26.61
N GLY A 237 21.04 19.39 26.38
CA GLY A 237 22.29 18.62 26.39
C GLY A 237 22.07 17.11 26.38
N LEU A 238 23.16 16.38 26.47
CA LEU A 238 23.10 14.91 26.60
C LEU A 238 22.45 14.53 27.94
N PRO A 239 21.53 13.53 27.97
CA PRO A 239 20.91 13.09 29.19
C PRO A 239 21.97 12.56 30.18
N GLU A 240 21.89 13.00 31.43
CA GLU A 240 22.77 12.59 32.51
C GLU A 240 21.97 11.80 33.55
N ILE A 241 22.48 10.65 33.94
CA ILE A 241 21.95 9.88 35.10
C ILE A 241 22.91 9.97 36.24
N VAL A 242 22.40 10.35 37.41
CA VAL A 242 23.14 10.30 38.66
C VAL A 242 23.12 8.87 39.19
N THR A 243 24.26 8.20 39.12
CA THR A 243 24.44 6.85 39.70
C THR A 243 24.56 6.92 41.20
N ASN A 244 24.18 5.86 41.92
CA ASN A 244 24.23 5.71 43.40
C ASN A 244 25.56 6.10 44.09
N LYS A 245 26.61 6.42 43.32
CA LYS A 245 27.95 6.86 43.79
C LYS A 245 28.21 8.35 43.50
N ASN A 246 27.22 9.20 43.32
CA ASN A 246 27.37 10.63 42.92
C ASN A 246 28.22 10.86 41.67
N MET A 247 28.33 9.87 40.79
CA MET A 247 28.94 10.05 39.47
C MET A 247 27.85 10.30 38.44
N THR A 248 27.93 11.41 37.72
CA THR A 248 27.08 11.69 36.56
C THR A 248 27.58 10.89 35.37
N GLN A 249 26.74 10.01 34.84
CA GLN A 249 27.04 9.26 33.62
C GLN A 249 26.22 9.80 32.45
N ILE A 250 26.89 10.16 31.38
CA ILE A 250 26.27 10.64 30.17
C ILE A 250 25.69 9.44 29.38
N ILE A 251 24.43 9.53 28.98
CA ILE A 251 23.81 8.52 28.16
C ILE A 251 23.83 8.96 26.70
N TYR A 252 24.47 8.17 25.86
CA TYR A 252 24.52 8.35 24.41
C TYR A 252 23.37 7.64 23.72
N LEU A 253 22.31 8.39 23.35
CA LEU A 253 21.14 7.84 22.67
C LEU A 253 21.45 7.59 21.20
N LEU A 254 21.27 6.35 20.73
CA LEU A 254 21.42 5.96 19.34
C LEU A 254 20.05 5.79 18.64
N PRO A 255 19.99 5.94 17.30
CA PRO A 255 18.77 5.72 16.52
C PRO A 255 18.28 4.28 16.58
N TYR A 256 19.20 3.31 16.50
CA TYR A 256 18.94 1.87 16.53
C TYR A 256 19.75 1.19 17.61
N ARG A 257 19.20 0.10 18.16
CA ARG A 257 19.76 -0.65 19.29
C ARG A 257 20.55 -1.85 18.78
N PHE A 258 21.73 -1.62 18.27
CA PHE A 258 22.64 -2.70 17.91
C PHE A 258 23.59 -3.02 19.07
N HIS A 259 23.89 -4.30 19.26
CA HIS A 259 24.97 -4.66 20.19
C HIS A 259 26.29 -4.10 19.69
N LEU A 260 26.89 -3.25 20.51
CA LEU A 260 28.20 -2.68 20.25
C LEU A 260 29.26 -3.41 21.04
N PHE A 261 30.34 -3.86 20.39
CA PHE A 261 31.47 -4.52 21.06
C PHE A 261 32.40 -3.52 21.74
N TYR A 262 32.06 -2.25 21.82
CA TYR A 262 32.81 -1.18 22.44
C TYR A 262 31.89 -0.24 23.21
N ALA A 263 32.42 0.38 24.27
CA ALA A 263 31.69 1.40 25.03
C ALA A 263 31.81 2.77 24.34
N ILE A 264 30.73 3.53 24.37
CA ILE A 264 30.71 4.91 23.88
C ILE A 264 31.06 5.82 25.09
N GLU A 265 32.32 6.21 25.16
CA GLU A 265 32.81 7.06 26.26
C GLU A 265 32.96 8.52 25.83
N ASN A 266 33.12 8.76 24.53
CA ASN A 266 33.44 10.07 23.97
C ASN A 266 32.46 10.47 22.87
N ILE A 267 32.27 11.79 22.73
CA ILE A 267 31.42 12.37 21.70
C ILE A 267 31.88 12.01 20.27
N ARG A 268 33.19 11.80 20.08
CA ARG A 268 33.73 11.38 18.76
C ARG A 268 33.26 9.96 18.42
N THR A 269 33.38 9.03 19.34
CA THR A 269 32.89 7.64 19.15
C THR A 269 31.39 7.62 18.94
N TYR A 270 30.66 8.44 19.71
CA TYR A 270 29.20 8.60 19.52
C TYR A 270 28.85 9.08 18.11
N THR A 271 29.48 10.17 17.63
CA THR A 271 29.22 10.71 16.30
C THR A 271 29.52 9.72 15.20
N ILE A 272 30.65 8.99 15.29
CA ILE A 272 31.02 7.97 14.31
C ILE A 272 29.97 6.85 14.30
N THR A 273 29.58 6.35 15.47
CA THR A 273 28.56 5.30 15.58
C THR A 273 27.20 5.77 15.04
N TYR A 274 26.82 7.01 15.32
CA TYR A 274 25.58 7.60 14.84
C TYR A 274 25.54 7.69 13.31
N VAL A 275 26.60 8.22 12.70
CA VAL A 275 26.73 8.34 11.24
C VAL A 275 26.81 6.97 10.57
N TRP A 276 27.48 6.01 11.20
CA TRP A 276 27.56 4.64 10.68
C TRP A 276 26.20 3.93 10.59
N GLN A 277 25.20 4.28 11.40
CA GLN A 277 23.85 3.76 11.32
C GLN A 277 22.99 4.38 10.20
N MET A 278 23.46 5.48 9.58
CA MET A 278 22.69 6.19 8.56
C MET A 278 22.36 5.35 7.31
N PRO A 279 23.28 4.58 6.71
CA PRO A 279 22.96 3.74 5.56
C PRO A 279 21.90 2.68 5.85
N PHE A 280 21.84 2.18 7.08
CA PHE A 280 20.81 1.23 7.51
C PHE A 280 19.40 1.84 7.41
N ALA A 281 19.23 3.08 7.83
CA ALA A 281 17.97 3.79 7.71
C ALA A 281 17.48 3.88 6.25
N PHE A 282 18.38 4.16 5.31
CA PHE A 282 18.07 4.19 3.87
C PHE A 282 17.71 2.81 3.33
N ILE A 283 18.46 1.76 3.70
CA ILE A 283 18.16 0.39 3.26
C ILE A 283 16.79 -0.05 3.80
N CYS A 284 16.45 0.30 5.05
CA CYS A 284 15.12 0.07 5.62
C CYS A 284 14.02 0.73 4.78
N ALA A 285 14.19 2.01 4.41
CA ALA A 285 13.22 2.72 3.58
C ALA A 285 13.08 2.08 2.19
N PHE A 286 14.19 1.81 1.51
CA PHE A 286 14.18 1.21 0.18
C PHE A 286 13.75 -0.26 0.16
N GLY A 287 13.88 -0.98 1.26
CA GLY A 287 13.38 -2.36 1.39
C GLY A 287 11.87 -2.49 1.18
N HIS A 288 11.11 -1.41 1.41
CA HIS A 288 9.68 -1.34 1.08
C HIS A 288 9.35 -1.27 -0.42
N THR A 289 10.36 -1.26 -1.28
CA THR A 289 10.16 -1.38 -2.74
C THR A 289 9.40 -2.64 -3.12
N ALA A 290 9.53 -3.73 -2.36
CA ALA A 290 8.76 -4.96 -2.55
C ALA A 290 7.25 -4.71 -2.46
N ASP A 291 6.81 -3.89 -1.51
CA ASP A 291 5.40 -3.53 -1.35
C ASP A 291 4.94 -2.65 -2.52
N CYS A 292 5.77 -1.71 -2.96
CA CYS A 292 5.46 -0.82 -4.07
C CYS A 292 5.31 -1.56 -5.40
N ILE A 293 6.22 -2.47 -5.73
CA ILE A 293 6.16 -3.24 -6.98
C ILE A 293 5.01 -4.25 -6.95
N MET A 294 4.77 -4.92 -5.82
CA MET A 294 3.64 -5.84 -5.65
C MET A 294 2.31 -5.13 -5.90
N VAL A 295 2.06 -4.01 -5.23
CA VAL A 295 0.82 -3.23 -5.39
C VAL A 295 0.66 -2.74 -6.83
N THR A 296 1.75 -2.30 -7.47
CA THR A 296 1.73 -1.84 -8.87
C THR A 296 1.33 -2.97 -9.81
N LEU A 297 1.94 -4.16 -9.67
CA LEU A 297 1.65 -5.31 -10.53
C LEU A 297 0.25 -5.89 -10.29
N VAL A 298 -0.22 -5.90 -9.05
CA VAL A 298 -1.60 -6.36 -8.76
C VAL A 298 -2.62 -5.40 -9.34
N TYR A 299 -2.45 -4.08 -9.21
CA TYR A 299 -3.35 -3.12 -9.85
C TYR A 299 -3.27 -3.17 -11.38
N HIS A 300 -2.11 -3.51 -11.96
CA HIS A 300 -2.00 -3.80 -13.39
C HIS A 300 -2.94 -4.94 -13.78
N ILE A 301 -2.89 -6.06 -13.05
CA ILE A 301 -3.78 -7.21 -13.31
C ILE A 301 -5.24 -6.82 -13.11
N CYS A 302 -5.60 -6.08 -12.07
CA CYS A 302 -6.96 -5.59 -11.86
C CYS A 302 -7.46 -4.76 -13.03
N GLY A 303 -6.63 -3.83 -13.54
CA GLY A 303 -6.96 -3.01 -14.70
C GLY A 303 -7.19 -3.84 -15.96
N GLN A 304 -6.32 -4.80 -16.23
CA GLN A 304 -6.44 -5.70 -17.38
C GLN A 304 -7.61 -6.68 -17.25
N MET A 305 -7.95 -7.14 -16.03
CA MET A 305 -9.16 -7.94 -15.80
C MET A 305 -10.44 -7.14 -16.04
N SER A 306 -10.46 -5.88 -15.64
CA SER A 306 -11.59 -5.00 -15.89
C SER A 306 -11.77 -4.75 -17.39
N VAL A 307 -10.67 -4.53 -18.14
CA VAL A 307 -10.67 -4.45 -19.61
C VAL A 307 -11.15 -5.76 -20.24
N LEU A 308 -10.70 -6.91 -19.72
CA LEU A 308 -11.15 -8.21 -20.19
C LEU A 308 -12.66 -8.40 -20.00
N ALA A 309 -13.21 -8.01 -18.85
CA ALA A 309 -14.65 -8.08 -18.59
C ALA A 309 -15.46 -7.19 -19.59
N LEU A 310 -14.95 -5.98 -19.89
CA LEU A 310 -15.56 -5.14 -20.93
C LEU A 310 -15.54 -5.81 -22.30
N ARG A 311 -14.42 -6.43 -22.68
CA ARG A 311 -14.31 -7.14 -23.98
C ARG A 311 -15.27 -8.31 -24.07
N ILE A 312 -15.44 -9.07 -22.98
CA ILE A 312 -16.37 -10.21 -22.94
C ILE A 312 -17.82 -9.74 -23.13
N ASN A 313 -18.20 -8.66 -22.43
CA ASN A 313 -19.55 -8.11 -22.52
C ASN A 313 -19.87 -7.52 -23.91
N ASN A 314 -18.83 -7.09 -24.64
CA ASN A 314 -18.96 -6.51 -25.98
C ASN A 314 -18.77 -7.52 -27.12
N ILE A 315 -18.70 -8.83 -26.82
CA ILE A 315 -18.65 -9.88 -27.85
C ILE A 315 -20.01 -9.90 -28.58
N ASP A 316 -19.97 -9.63 -29.87
CA ASP A 316 -21.16 -9.79 -30.70
C ASP A 316 -21.43 -11.27 -30.99
N THR A 317 -22.49 -11.81 -30.39
CA THR A 317 -22.87 -13.21 -30.49
C THR A 317 -23.68 -13.50 -31.76
N GLU A 318 -24.18 -12.46 -32.43
CA GLU A 318 -25.00 -12.60 -33.67
C GLU A 318 -24.14 -12.76 -34.93
N VAL A 319 -22.84 -12.40 -34.83
CA VAL A 319 -21.89 -12.57 -35.95
C VAL A 319 -21.58 -14.06 -36.15
N CYS A 320 -21.66 -14.53 -37.35
CA CYS A 320 -21.53 -15.94 -37.72
C CYS A 320 -20.18 -16.60 -37.31
N ASP A 321 -19.12 -15.81 -37.11
CA ASP A 321 -17.82 -16.30 -36.64
C ASP A 321 -17.19 -15.38 -35.59
N CYS A 322 -17.57 -15.55 -34.32
CA CYS A 322 -16.96 -14.87 -33.16
C CYS A 322 -15.68 -15.57 -32.63
N ARG A 323 -15.17 -16.62 -33.33
CA ARG A 323 -13.98 -17.39 -32.91
C ARG A 323 -12.72 -16.55 -32.68
N PRO A 324 -12.34 -15.57 -33.54
CA PRO A 324 -11.14 -14.80 -33.34
C PRO A 324 -11.19 -13.97 -32.05
N GLU A 325 -12.34 -13.35 -31.77
CA GLU A 325 -12.55 -12.55 -30.56
C GLU A 325 -12.54 -13.40 -29.30
N MET A 326 -13.24 -14.54 -29.34
CA MET A 326 -13.22 -15.53 -28.26
C MET A 326 -11.81 -16.02 -27.96
N ARG A 327 -11.03 -16.35 -29.00
CA ARG A 327 -9.64 -16.77 -28.83
C ARG A 327 -8.79 -15.68 -28.17
N LEU A 328 -8.95 -14.42 -28.58
CA LEU A 328 -8.23 -13.29 -28.00
C LEU A 328 -8.55 -13.13 -26.50
N VAL A 329 -9.83 -13.15 -26.14
CA VAL A 329 -10.32 -13.07 -24.76
C VAL A 329 -9.76 -14.22 -23.91
N MET A 330 -9.76 -15.45 -24.43
CA MET A 330 -9.23 -16.63 -23.73
C MET A 330 -7.71 -16.49 -23.49
N LEU A 331 -6.95 -16.07 -24.49
CA LEU A 331 -5.50 -15.91 -24.37
C LEU A 331 -5.17 -14.80 -23.35
N MET A 332 -5.92 -13.70 -23.36
CA MET A 332 -5.79 -12.63 -22.39
C MET A 332 -6.11 -13.14 -20.97
N HIS A 333 -7.21 -13.87 -20.79
CA HIS A 333 -7.57 -14.46 -19.50
C HIS A 333 -6.49 -15.41 -18.97
N LEU A 334 -5.98 -16.32 -19.79
CA LEU A 334 -4.89 -17.25 -19.40
C LEU A 334 -3.61 -16.51 -19.02
N ARG A 335 -3.25 -15.44 -19.76
CA ARG A 335 -2.09 -14.61 -19.46
C ARG A 335 -2.24 -13.95 -18.07
N LEU A 336 -3.39 -13.34 -17.79
CA LEU A 336 -3.66 -12.68 -16.51
C LEU A 336 -3.67 -13.66 -15.34
N LEU A 337 -4.25 -14.84 -15.52
CA LEU A 337 -4.22 -15.91 -14.51
C LEU A 337 -2.78 -16.37 -14.22
N ARG A 338 -1.92 -16.50 -15.24
CA ARG A 338 -0.51 -16.84 -15.08
C ARG A 338 0.23 -15.77 -14.31
N MET A 339 0.10 -14.50 -14.70
CA MET A 339 0.71 -13.36 -14.00
C MET A 339 0.26 -13.30 -12.54
N GLY A 340 -1.04 -13.42 -12.27
CA GLY A 340 -1.58 -13.41 -10.91
C GLY A 340 -1.08 -14.57 -10.06
N LYS A 341 -0.93 -15.77 -10.63
CA LYS A 341 -0.35 -16.92 -9.93
C LYS A 341 1.12 -16.70 -9.58
N ILE A 342 1.92 -16.15 -10.49
CA ILE A 342 3.32 -15.82 -10.24
C ILE A 342 3.41 -14.82 -9.08
N ILE A 343 2.68 -13.69 -9.15
CA ILE A 343 2.68 -12.68 -8.09
C ILE A 343 2.24 -13.27 -6.75
N GLY A 344 1.16 -14.07 -6.72
CA GLY A 344 0.67 -14.72 -5.51
C GLY A 344 1.72 -15.63 -4.87
N ASN A 345 2.50 -16.37 -5.68
CA ASN A 345 3.56 -17.24 -5.18
C ASN A 345 4.77 -16.44 -4.68
N VAL A 346 5.23 -15.47 -5.46
CA VAL A 346 6.39 -14.62 -5.14
C VAL A 346 6.20 -13.90 -3.81
N PHE A 347 5.09 -13.22 -3.65
CA PHE A 347 4.86 -12.36 -2.48
C PHE A 347 4.20 -13.07 -1.29
N SER A 348 3.91 -14.37 -1.37
CA SER A 348 3.23 -15.14 -0.31
C SER A 348 3.97 -15.07 1.03
N ALA A 349 5.30 -15.23 1.03
CA ALA A 349 6.12 -15.15 2.24
C ALA A 349 6.18 -13.73 2.80
N THR A 350 6.33 -12.73 1.94
CA THR A 350 6.32 -11.30 2.33
C THR A 350 4.99 -10.90 2.96
N LEU A 351 3.87 -11.32 2.38
CA LEU A 351 2.54 -11.09 2.92
C LEU A 351 2.35 -11.76 4.28
N LEU A 352 2.83 -13.00 4.45
CA LEU A 352 2.77 -13.70 5.74
C LEU A 352 3.61 -12.98 6.81
N ALA A 353 4.84 -12.61 6.49
CA ALA A 353 5.71 -11.87 7.40
C ALA A 353 5.07 -10.54 7.81
N HIS A 354 4.42 -9.85 6.85
CA HIS A 354 3.72 -8.60 7.14
C HIS A 354 2.47 -8.81 8.02
N LEU A 355 1.69 -9.87 7.78
CA LEU A 355 0.50 -10.19 8.58
C LEU A 355 0.87 -10.45 10.05
N LEU A 356 1.84 -11.33 10.27
CA LEU A 356 2.33 -11.67 11.63
C LEU A 356 2.99 -10.46 12.28
N GLY A 357 3.86 -9.78 11.55
CA GLY A 357 4.57 -8.62 12.06
C GLY A 357 3.66 -7.43 12.35
N ALA A 358 2.66 -7.14 11.52
CA ALA A 358 1.70 -6.08 11.80
C ALA A 358 0.90 -6.35 13.08
N THR A 359 0.46 -7.60 13.29
CA THR A 359 -0.26 -8.00 14.50
C THR A 359 0.61 -7.78 15.75
N GLY A 360 1.89 -8.22 15.73
CA GLY A 360 2.83 -8.04 16.82
C GLY A 360 3.20 -6.57 17.06
N LEU A 361 3.54 -5.85 15.98
CA LEU A 361 3.96 -4.44 16.06
C LEU A 361 2.86 -3.53 16.62
N VAL A 362 1.61 -3.69 16.17
CA VAL A 362 0.50 -2.88 16.68
C VAL A 362 0.29 -3.11 18.17
N SER A 363 0.40 -4.38 18.62
CA SER A 363 0.25 -4.72 20.04
C SER A 363 1.39 -4.16 20.90
N ILE A 364 2.64 -4.35 20.46
CA ILE A 364 3.83 -3.95 21.21
C ILE A 364 3.99 -2.43 21.23
N LEU A 365 3.78 -1.76 20.10
CA LEU A 365 3.84 -0.29 20.03
C LEU A 365 2.73 0.36 20.87
N GLY A 366 1.52 -0.21 20.86
CA GLY A 366 0.43 0.21 21.73
C GLY A 366 0.81 0.09 23.22
N TYR A 367 1.44 -1.02 23.61
CA TYR A 367 1.95 -1.21 24.95
C TYR A 367 3.04 -0.20 25.32
N GLN A 368 4.01 0.04 24.45
CA GLN A 368 5.06 1.03 24.65
C GLN A 368 4.51 2.45 24.82
N MET A 369 3.46 2.80 24.06
CA MET A 369 2.77 4.08 24.23
C MET A 369 2.14 4.20 25.64
N LEU A 370 1.43 3.17 26.10
CA LEU A 370 0.83 3.14 27.44
C LEU A 370 1.88 3.24 28.54
N MET A 371 2.97 2.48 28.42
CA MET A 371 4.08 2.46 29.39
C MET A 371 4.76 3.83 29.50
N ASN A 372 5.05 4.49 28.39
CA ASN A 372 5.68 5.81 28.39
C ASN A 372 4.76 6.91 28.93
N LEU A 373 3.44 6.81 28.68
CA LEU A 373 2.46 7.73 29.25
C LEU A 373 2.40 7.65 30.79
N SER A 374 2.62 6.45 31.37
CA SER A 374 2.59 6.27 32.82
C SER A 374 3.84 6.80 33.52
N LYS A 375 5.00 6.86 32.83
CA LYS A 375 6.28 7.28 33.42
C LYS A 375 6.43 8.81 33.57
N GLY A 376 5.75 9.61 32.75
CA GLY A 376 5.71 11.09 32.85
C GLY A 376 7.06 11.80 32.67
N GLU A 377 8.05 11.18 32.03
CA GLU A 377 9.41 11.70 31.89
C GLU A 377 9.54 12.82 30.83
N THR A 378 10.60 13.64 30.94
CA THR A 378 10.94 14.62 29.92
C THR A 378 11.34 13.92 28.61
N GLY A 379 10.74 14.34 27.47
CA GLY A 379 10.96 13.71 26.16
C GLY A 379 9.91 12.68 25.74
N VAL A 380 8.95 12.35 26.62
CA VAL A 380 7.84 11.40 26.31
C VAL A 380 7.10 11.77 25.03
N VAL A 381 6.87 13.07 24.78
CA VAL A 381 6.15 13.54 23.59
C VAL A 381 6.86 13.11 22.29
N ALA A 382 8.18 13.24 22.21
CA ALA A 382 8.94 12.85 21.01
C ALA A 382 8.85 11.31 20.78
N LEU A 383 8.90 10.52 21.86
CA LEU A 383 8.76 9.06 21.79
C LEU A 383 7.33 8.65 21.36
N LEU A 384 6.31 9.28 21.92
CA LEU A 384 4.92 9.00 21.56
C LEU A 384 4.64 9.35 20.09
N VAL A 385 5.16 10.48 19.61
CA VAL A 385 5.05 10.87 18.20
C VAL A 385 5.76 9.84 17.29
N LYS A 386 6.97 9.40 17.65
CA LYS A 386 7.70 8.34 16.94
C LYS A 386 6.87 7.05 16.83
N PHE A 387 6.30 6.58 17.95
CA PHE A 387 5.50 5.34 17.97
C PHE A 387 4.20 5.50 17.18
N PHE A 388 3.53 6.65 17.29
CA PHE A 388 2.33 6.95 16.52
C PHE A 388 2.60 6.95 15.01
N ILE A 389 3.68 7.57 14.56
CA ILE A 389 4.12 7.56 13.15
C ILE A 389 4.37 6.12 12.70
N PHE A 390 5.04 5.31 13.54
CA PHE A 390 5.36 3.94 13.20
C PHE A 390 4.10 3.05 13.11
N ILE A 391 3.17 3.13 14.04
CA ILE A 391 1.87 2.44 13.95
C ILE A 391 1.14 2.86 12.67
N SER A 392 1.14 4.14 12.35
CA SER A 392 0.45 4.66 11.17
C SER A 392 0.96 4.06 9.86
N ILE A 393 2.28 3.90 9.69
CA ILE A 393 2.82 3.27 8.48
C ILE A 393 2.52 1.77 8.44
N VAL A 394 2.61 1.06 9.56
CA VAL A 394 2.29 -0.37 9.63
C VAL A 394 0.83 -0.61 9.22
N LEU A 395 -0.10 0.18 9.78
CA LEU A 395 -1.51 0.09 9.44
C LEU A 395 -1.81 0.52 8.00
N PHE A 396 -1.10 1.53 7.49
CA PHE A 396 -1.23 1.97 6.10
C PHE A 396 -0.83 0.86 5.11
N ILE A 397 0.30 0.20 5.34
CA ILE A 397 0.75 -0.91 4.48
C ILE A 397 -0.24 -2.08 4.56
N LEU A 398 -0.69 -2.43 5.76
CA LEU A 398 -1.68 -3.50 5.94
C LEU A 398 -2.99 -3.18 5.21
N TYR A 399 -3.52 -1.96 5.39
CA TYR A 399 -4.72 -1.50 4.69
C TYR A 399 -4.56 -1.55 3.17
N ALA A 400 -3.40 -1.11 2.67
CA ALA A 400 -3.11 -1.13 1.24
C ALA A 400 -3.08 -2.55 0.67
N HIS A 401 -2.41 -3.49 1.35
CA HIS A 401 -2.37 -4.90 0.93
C HIS A 401 -3.76 -5.53 0.95
N CYS A 402 -4.56 -5.27 1.98
CA CYS A 402 -5.94 -5.77 2.07
C CYS A 402 -6.83 -5.18 0.97
N THR A 403 -6.71 -3.88 0.70
CA THR A 403 -7.48 -3.19 -0.36
C THR A 403 -7.11 -3.70 -1.75
N VAL A 404 -5.82 -3.91 -2.00
CA VAL A 404 -5.34 -4.44 -3.28
C VAL A 404 -5.79 -5.89 -3.48
N GLY A 405 -5.75 -6.71 -2.44
CA GLY A 405 -6.26 -8.07 -2.46
C GLY A 405 -7.76 -8.14 -2.70
N GLU A 406 -8.55 -7.27 -2.06
CA GLU A 406 -9.99 -7.15 -2.27
C GLU A 406 -10.32 -6.73 -3.71
N ASN A 407 -9.59 -5.74 -4.27
CA ASN A 407 -9.78 -5.34 -5.67
C ASN A 407 -9.47 -6.49 -6.63
N LEU A 408 -8.41 -7.26 -6.39
CA LEU A 408 -8.07 -8.41 -7.23
C LEU A 408 -9.16 -9.47 -7.21
N LEU A 409 -9.68 -9.77 -6.03
CA LEU A 409 -10.78 -10.71 -5.84
C LEU A 409 -12.04 -10.24 -6.59
N ALA A 410 -12.40 -8.97 -6.42
CA ALA A 410 -13.58 -8.37 -7.04
C ALA A 410 -13.48 -8.34 -8.57
N GLU A 411 -12.33 -7.91 -9.13
CA GLU A 411 -12.17 -7.86 -10.59
C GLU A 411 -12.11 -9.26 -11.20
N SER A 412 -11.52 -10.23 -10.50
CA SER A 412 -11.54 -11.62 -10.93
C SER A 412 -12.97 -12.22 -10.93
N ALA A 413 -13.79 -11.86 -9.93
CA ALA A 413 -15.19 -12.26 -9.89
C ALA A 413 -16.02 -11.62 -11.02
N LYS A 414 -15.78 -10.34 -11.35
CA LYS A 414 -16.43 -9.67 -12.49
C LYS A 414 -16.14 -10.35 -13.82
N VAL A 415 -14.95 -10.92 -14.02
CA VAL A 415 -14.64 -11.68 -15.22
C VAL A 415 -15.52 -12.92 -15.32
N PHE A 416 -15.77 -13.61 -14.20
CA PHE A 416 -16.72 -14.75 -14.18
C PHE A 416 -18.14 -14.29 -14.52
N GLU A 417 -18.61 -13.18 -13.92
CA GLU A 417 -19.93 -12.63 -14.20
C GLU A 417 -20.07 -12.22 -15.68
N ALA A 418 -19.03 -11.60 -16.27
CA ALA A 418 -19.02 -11.25 -17.68
C ALA A 418 -19.14 -12.48 -18.59
N PHE A 419 -18.41 -13.57 -18.30
CA PHE A 419 -18.56 -14.83 -19.04
C PHE A 419 -19.94 -15.45 -18.87
N TYR A 420 -20.55 -15.34 -17.68
CA TYR A 420 -21.87 -15.88 -17.41
C TYR A 420 -22.97 -15.09 -18.12
N ASN A 421 -22.85 -13.76 -18.13
CA ASN A 421 -23.85 -12.84 -18.69
C ASN A 421 -23.76 -12.72 -20.23
N CYS A 422 -22.63 -13.10 -20.85
CA CYS A 422 -22.56 -13.11 -22.30
C CYS A 422 -23.52 -14.19 -22.83
N ARG A 423 -24.23 -13.89 -23.96
CA ARG A 423 -25.24 -14.78 -24.54
C ARG A 423 -24.65 -16.06 -25.15
N TRP A 424 -23.92 -16.83 -24.32
CA TRP A 424 -23.22 -18.06 -24.73
C TRP A 424 -24.14 -19.14 -25.28
N TYR A 425 -25.41 -19.14 -24.90
CA TYR A 425 -26.44 -20.09 -25.35
C TYR A 425 -26.89 -19.82 -26.82
N ASP A 426 -26.67 -18.61 -27.34
CA ASP A 426 -26.96 -18.26 -28.74
C ASP A 426 -25.76 -18.56 -29.66
N MET A 427 -24.63 -18.97 -29.11
CA MET A 427 -23.41 -19.26 -29.87
C MET A 427 -23.41 -20.68 -30.48
N SER A 428 -22.55 -20.89 -31.49
CA SER A 428 -22.27 -22.21 -32.02
C SER A 428 -21.76 -23.18 -30.93
N LYS A 429 -22.09 -24.49 -31.03
CA LYS A 429 -21.69 -25.48 -30.03
C LYS A 429 -20.20 -25.48 -29.67
N ASN A 430 -19.33 -25.20 -30.64
CA ASN A 430 -17.88 -25.15 -30.41
C ASN A 430 -17.48 -23.91 -29.60
N ASN A 431 -18.04 -22.75 -29.89
CA ASN A 431 -17.78 -21.50 -29.17
C ASN A 431 -18.33 -21.57 -27.74
N ALA A 432 -19.56 -22.08 -27.58
CA ALA A 432 -20.16 -22.29 -26.26
C ALA A 432 -19.32 -23.24 -25.38
N ARG A 433 -18.77 -24.35 -25.92
CA ARG A 433 -17.84 -25.21 -25.16
C ARG A 433 -16.58 -24.49 -24.67
N MET A 434 -15.99 -23.65 -25.52
CA MET A 434 -14.82 -22.86 -25.15
C MET A 434 -15.14 -21.90 -23.99
N LEU A 435 -16.29 -21.28 -24.03
CA LEU A 435 -16.73 -20.33 -22.99
C LEU A 435 -17.05 -21.02 -21.67
N ILE A 436 -17.66 -22.21 -21.71
CA ILE A 436 -17.92 -23.04 -20.52
C ILE A 436 -16.61 -23.39 -19.80
N ILE A 437 -15.52 -23.67 -20.54
CA ILE A 437 -14.20 -23.92 -19.95
C ILE A 437 -13.66 -22.64 -19.26
N CYS A 438 -13.84 -21.48 -19.89
CA CYS A 438 -13.46 -20.20 -19.27
C CYS A 438 -14.26 -19.88 -18.01
N MET A 439 -15.60 -20.11 -18.04
CA MET A 439 -16.46 -20.00 -16.86
C MET A 439 -16.03 -20.93 -15.73
N ALA A 440 -15.81 -22.22 -16.03
CA ALA A 440 -15.35 -23.17 -15.02
C ALA A 440 -14.01 -22.77 -14.40
N ARG A 441 -13.10 -22.17 -15.19
CA ARG A 441 -11.81 -21.71 -14.68
C ARG A 441 -11.92 -20.42 -13.86
N SER A 442 -12.80 -19.49 -14.21
CA SER A 442 -13.02 -18.22 -13.52
C SER A 442 -13.86 -18.34 -12.25
N GLN A 443 -14.51 -19.49 -11.97
CA GLN A 443 -15.18 -19.77 -10.70
C GLN A 443 -14.24 -19.66 -9.49
N LYS A 444 -12.94 -19.91 -9.68
CA LYS A 444 -11.92 -19.72 -8.65
C LYS A 444 -11.23 -18.37 -8.87
N PRO A 445 -11.66 -17.32 -8.16
CA PRO A 445 -11.10 -16.00 -8.36
C PRO A 445 -9.62 -15.97 -7.96
N LEU A 446 -8.86 -15.04 -8.57
CA LEU A 446 -7.50 -14.74 -8.14
C LEU A 446 -7.54 -14.05 -6.78
N CYS A 447 -6.67 -14.47 -5.88
CA CYS A 447 -6.53 -13.85 -4.57
C CYS A 447 -5.06 -13.81 -4.15
N LEU A 448 -4.72 -12.85 -3.31
CA LEU A 448 -3.44 -12.79 -2.62
C LEU A 448 -3.53 -13.63 -1.35
N ILE A 449 -2.61 -14.58 -1.19
CA ILE A 449 -2.62 -15.52 -0.07
C ILE A 449 -1.32 -15.39 0.72
N ALA A 450 -1.44 -15.15 2.02
CA ALA A 450 -0.31 -15.15 2.95
C ALA A 450 0.04 -16.56 3.36
N GLY A 451 1.23 -17.05 3.03
CA GLY A 451 1.78 -18.32 3.48
C GLY A 451 0.88 -19.53 3.23
N LYS A 452 -0.03 -19.48 2.27
CA LYS A 452 -1.06 -20.50 1.95
C LYS A 452 -2.18 -20.62 2.99
N PHE A 453 -2.27 -19.76 4.00
CA PHE A 453 -3.24 -19.87 5.10
C PHE A 453 -4.36 -18.85 5.04
N THR A 454 -4.08 -17.60 4.68
CA THR A 454 -5.03 -16.49 4.79
C THR A 454 -5.09 -15.69 3.50
N ILE A 455 -6.31 -15.38 3.05
CA ILE A 455 -6.54 -14.50 1.91
C ILE A 455 -6.45 -13.05 2.39
N PHE A 456 -5.67 -12.21 1.71
CA PHE A 456 -5.64 -10.77 1.96
C PHE A 456 -6.90 -10.11 1.40
N CYS A 457 -7.76 -9.66 2.31
CA CYS A 457 -9.00 -8.92 2.03
C CYS A 457 -9.28 -7.94 3.18
N LEU A 458 -10.28 -7.08 3.05
CA LEU A 458 -10.62 -6.10 4.11
C LEU A 458 -11.06 -6.76 5.42
N ARG A 459 -11.60 -7.97 5.37
CA ARG A 459 -11.90 -8.77 6.57
C ARG A 459 -10.63 -9.09 7.36
N THR A 460 -9.55 -9.44 6.69
CA THR A 460 -8.25 -9.74 7.32
C THR A 460 -7.71 -8.54 8.10
N LEU A 461 -7.88 -7.32 7.58
CA LEU A 461 -7.54 -6.09 8.32
C LEU A 461 -8.28 -6.03 9.66
N THR A 462 -9.58 -6.28 9.66
CA THR A 462 -10.41 -6.25 10.87
C THR A 462 -9.96 -7.34 11.86
N ASP A 463 -9.63 -8.53 11.37
CA ASP A 463 -9.18 -9.66 12.20
C ASP A 463 -7.82 -9.35 12.85
N VAL A 464 -6.88 -8.75 12.09
CA VAL A 464 -5.59 -8.30 12.64
C VAL A 464 -5.78 -7.25 13.73
N LEU A 465 -6.61 -6.24 13.50
CA LEU A 465 -6.87 -5.20 14.49
C LEU A 465 -7.47 -5.78 15.78
N LYS A 466 -8.47 -6.66 15.67
CA LYS A 466 -9.07 -7.32 16.83
C LYS A 466 -8.05 -8.16 17.60
N THR A 467 -7.24 -8.94 16.90
CA THR A 467 -6.21 -9.79 17.52
C THR A 467 -5.13 -8.95 18.20
N SER A 468 -4.70 -7.86 17.55
CA SER A 468 -3.71 -6.92 18.12
C SER A 468 -4.24 -6.26 19.39
N MET A 469 -5.52 -5.85 19.42
CA MET A 469 -6.12 -5.29 20.63
C MET A 469 -6.26 -6.33 21.75
N GLY A 470 -6.55 -7.59 21.40
CA GLY A 470 -6.53 -8.70 22.36
C GLY A 470 -5.14 -8.89 23.01
N TYR A 471 -4.08 -8.95 22.22
CA TYR A 471 -2.73 -9.04 22.74
C TYR A 471 -2.30 -7.80 23.55
N LEU A 472 -2.70 -6.61 23.12
CA LEU A 472 -2.47 -5.38 23.88
C LEU A 472 -3.14 -5.44 25.27
N SER A 473 -4.36 -5.97 25.34
CA SER A 473 -5.08 -6.14 26.61
C SER A 473 -4.34 -7.08 27.56
N VAL A 474 -3.77 -8.17 27.03
CA VAL A 474 -2.92 -9.09 27.84
C VAL A 474 -1.65 -8.40 28.28
N LEU A 475 -0.93 -7.72 27.38
CA LEU A 475 0.30 -6.99 27.72
C LEU A 475 0.06 -5.91 28.79
N ARG A 476 -1.09 -5.24 28.74
CA ARG A 476 -1.48 -4.24 29.75
C ARG A 476 -1.57 -4.81 31.17
N SER A 477 -1.86 -6.11 31.33
CA SER A 477 -1.92 -6.73 32.67
C SER A 477 -0.54 -6.86 33.35
N PHE A 478 0.55 -6.58 32.63
CA PHE A 478 1.91 -6.52 33.16
C PHE A 478 2.38 -5.10 33.51
N LEU A 479 1.55 -4.06 33.25
CA LEU A 479 1.74 -2.68 33.70
C LEU A 479 1.20 -2.48 35.09
#